data_74af9de1b3aa5962aeb8bb14d686beb6
#
_entry.id   74af9de1b3aa5962aeb8bb14d686beb6
#
_cell.length_a   1.000
_cell.length_b   1.000
_cell.length_c   1.000
_cell.angle_alpha   90.00
_cell.angle_beta   90.00
_cell.angle_gamma   90.00
#
_symmetry.space_group_name_H-M   'P 1'
#
loop_
_entity.id
_entity.type
_entity.pdbx_description
1 polymer ?
#
loop_
_entity_poly.entity_id
_entity_poly.type
_entity_poly.pdbx_seq_one_letter_code
_entity_poly.pdbx_strand_id
1 'polypeptide(L)'
;MCASVETKITVKVYPNSARNEVVCFAEGVLRVKIAEPPVRDKANRKLVVFLSERLGVSKSSITIMKGHSSRNKLIAVSGLSQKQVMERLFPDATL
;
A
#
# COMPACT_ATOMS: atom_id res chain seq x y z
N MET A 1 -9.73 -22.83 12.79
CA MET A 1 -9.36 -22.18 12.57
C MET A 1 -9.43 -21.40 11.69
N CYS A 2 -9.26 -20.64 11.61
CA CYS A 2 -9.53 -19.78 10.64
C CYS A 2 -8.39 -19.53 9.78
N ALA A 3 -8.57 -19.60 8.55
CA ALA A 3 -7.55 -19.26 7.63
C ALA A 3 -7.38 -17.74 7.67
N SER A 4 -6.19 -17.29 7.82
CA SER A 4 -5.90 -15.87 7.70
C SER A 4 -5.97 -15.48 6.23
N VAL A 5 -6.66 -14.41 5.95
CA VAL A 5 -6.66 -13.84 4.61
C VAL A 5 -5.49 -12.87 4.55
N GLU A 6 -4.64 -13.05 3.58
CA GLU A 6 -3.49 -12.17 3.40
C GLU A 6 -3.30 -11.90 1.92
N THR A 7 -3.08 -10.65 1.57
CA THR A 7 -2.88 -10.26 0.19
C THR A 7 -1.51 -9.62 0.06
N LYS A 8 -0.74 -10.07 -0.92
CA LYS A 8 0.56 -9.48 -1.21
C LYS A 8 0.45 -8.63 -2.45
N ILE A 9 0.93 -7.42 -2.36
CA ILE A 9 0.79 -6.44 -3.44
C ILE A 9 2.14 -5.80 -3.69
N THR A 10 2.52 -5.71 -4.95
CA THR A 10 3.70 -4.94 -5.33
C THR A 10 3.30 -3.49 -5.42
N VAL A 11 4.00 -2.63 -4.70
CA VAL A 11 3.72 -1.21 -4.67
C VAL A 11 4.93 -0.46 -5.17
N LYS A 12 4.71 0.44 -6.12
CA LYS A 12 5.75 1.34 -6.58
C LYS A 12 5.50 2.70 -5.93
N VAL A 13 6.46 3.18 -5.17
CA VAL A 13 6.34 4.41 -4.41
C VAL A 13 7.04 5.54 -5.14
N TYR A 14 6.36 6.67 -5.24
CA TYR A 14 6.94 7.90 -5.79
C TYR A 14 7.10 8.87 -4.62
N PRO A 15 8.27 8.86 -3.96
CA PRO A 15 8.48 9.74 -2.81
C PRO A 15 8.67 11.19 -3.26
N ASN A 16 8.71 12.07 -2.28
CA ASN A 16 8.96 13.49 -2.55
C ASN A 16 7.88 14.11 -3.44
N SER A 17 6.66 13.62 -3.30
CA SER A 17 5.51 14.11 -4.06
C SER A 17 4.82 15.23 -3.30
N ALA A 18 3.93 15.93 -3.97
CA ALA A 18 3.21 17.05 -3.34
C ALA A 18 2.24 16.57 -2.27
N ARG A 19 1.71 15.36 -2.40
CA ARG A 19 0.77 14.82 -1.42
C ARG A 19 0.75 13.30 -1.51
N ASN A 20 0.12 12.67 -0.51
CA ASN A 20 -0.06 11.24 -0.51
C ASN A 20 -1.27 10.90 -1.37
N GLU A 21 -1.08 10.02 -2.32
CA GLU A 21 -2.14 9.71 -3.26
C GLU A 21 -1.95 8.34 -3.88
N VAL A 22 -3.07 7.59 -4.02
CA VAL A 22 -3.07 6.35 -4.78
C VAL A 22 -3.29 6.73 -6.24
N VAL A 23 -2.34 6.39 -7.10
CA VAL A 23 -2.40 6.77 -8.50
C VAL A 23 -3.22 5.79 -9.32
N CYS A 24 -2.78 4.53 -9.35
CA CYS A 24 -3.47 3.51 -10.12
C CYS A 24 -2.91 2.14 -9.78
N PHE A 25 -3.62 1.12 -10.22
CA PHE A 25 -3.15 -0.26 -10.12
C PHE A 25 -3.14 -0.81 -11.54
N ALA A 26 -1.98 -1.15 -12.04
CA ALA A 26 -1.84 -1.65 -13.40
C ALA A 26 -0.72 -2.67 -13.44
N GLU A 27 -0.92 -3.71 -14.22
CA GLU A 27 0.09 -4.75 -14.43
C GLU A 27 0.60 -5.36 -13.12
N GLY A 28 -0.32 -5.51 -12.15
CA GLY A 28 0.04 -6.10 -10.88
C GLY A 28 0.79 -5.17 -9.94
N VAL A 29 0.91 -3.90 -10.27
CA VAL A 29 1.64 -2.92 -9.47
C VAL A 29 0.72 -1.78 -9.07
N LEU A 30 0.67 -1.52 -7.76
CA LEU A 30 -0.05 -0.39 -7.21
C LEU A 30 0.91 0.80 -7.17
N ARG A 31 0.55 1.91 -7.78
CA ARG A 31 1.38 3.10 -7.79
C ARG A 31 0.85 4.10 -6.79
N VAL A 32 1.73 4.56 -5.91
CA VAL A 32 1.35 5.43 -4.80
C VAL A 32 2.34 6.59 -4.70
N LYS A 33 1.83 7.80 -4.58
CA LYS A 33 2.65 8.97 -4.32
C LYS A 33 2.70 9.23 -2.83
N ILE A 34 3.87 9.54 -2.32
CA ILE A 34 4.08 9.81 -0.90
C ILE A 34 4.78 11.16 -0.76
N ALA A 35 4.26 11.99 0.12
CA ALA A 35 4.76 13.35 0.32
C ALA A 35 5.91 13.39 1.33
N GLU A 36 6.78 12.38 1.32
CA GLU A 36 7.96 12.34 2.19
C GLU A 36 9.19 12.15 1.33
N PRO A 37 10.34 12.67 1.75
CA PRO A 37 11.57 12.43 1.01
C PRO A 37 11.95 10.95 1.10
N PRO A 38 12.72 10.44 0.15
CA PRO A 38 13.11 9.03 0.14
C PRO A 38 14.24 8.77 1.15
N VAL A 39 14.03 9.23 2.37
CA VAL A 39 14.94 9.01 3.47
C VAL A 39 14.47 7.76 4.17
N ARG A 40 15.42 6.85 4.50
CA ARG A 40 15.14 5.61 5.18
C ARG A 40 13.82 5.60 5.85
N ASP A 41 13.23 4.70 6.23
CA ASP A 41 12.01 4.49 6.97
C ASP A 41 10.91 5.57 6.93
N LYS A 42 11.22 6.82 6.68
CA LYS A 42 10.18 7.86 6.69
C LYS A 42 9.14 7.60 5.62
N ALA A 43 9.58 7.37 4.40
CA ALA A 43 8.64 7.06 3.31
C ALA A 43 7.93 5.75 3.58
N ASN A 44 8.64 4.76 4.14
CA ASN A 44 8.04 3.47 4.46
C ASN A 44 6.96 3.62 5.51
N ARG A 45 7.23 4.36 6.57
CA ARG A 45 6.24 4.58 7.64
C ARG A 45 5.04 5.33 7.12
N LYS A 46 5.28 6.36 6.32
CA LYS A 46 4.18 7.14 5.76
C LYS A 46 3.33 6.28 4.84
N LEU A 47 3.98 5.41 4.06
CA LEU A 47 3.26 4.49 3.18
C LEU A 47 2.34 3.57 3.99
N VAL A 48 2.85 3.00 5.08
CA VAL A 48 2.04 2.12 5.92
C VAL A 48 0.88 2.88 6.53
N VAL A 49 1.12 4.08 7.06
CA VAL A 49 0.06 4.89 7.65
C VAL A 49 -0.99 5.23 6.59
N PHE A 50 -0.54 5.68 5.44
CA PHE A 50 -1.45 6.07 4.36
C PHE A 50 -2.31 4.89 3.92
N LEU A 51 -1.70 3.74 3.69
CA LEU A 51 -2.44 2.56 3.27
C LEU A 51 -3.39 2.06 4.35
N SER A 52 -2.97 2.13 5.61
CA SER A 52 -3.84 1.68 6.71
C SER A 52 -5.11 2.53 6.76
N GLU A 53 -4.97 3.82 6.55
CA GLU A 53 -6.11 4.73 6.54
C GLU A 53 -7.02 4.48 5.34
N ARG A 54 -6.43 4.28 4.19
CA ARG A 54 -7.21 4.06 2.98
C ARG A 54 -7.93 2.71 3.02
N LEU A 55 -7.30 1.71 3.61
CA LEU A 55 -7.87 0.38 3.67
C LEU A 55 -8.77 0.18 4.89
N GLY A 56 -8.68 1.07 5.86
CA GLY A 56 -9.48 0.94 7.07
C GLY A 56 -9.00 -0.18 7.98
N VAL A 57 -7.70 -0.47 7.98
CA VAL A 57 -7.12 -1.50 8.83
C VAL A 57 -6.05 -0.88 9.71
N SER A 58 -5.61 -1.62 10.73
CA SER A 58 -4.55 -1.13 11.59
C SER A 58 -3.21 -1.20 10.87
N LYS A 59 -2.27 -0.38 11.32
CA LYS A 59 -0.93 -0.38 10.72
C LYS A 59 -0.26 -1.74 10.85
N SER A 60 -0.55 -2.45 11.92
CA SER A 60 0.05 -3.77 12.13
C SER A 60 -0.44 -4.80 11.13
N SER A 61 -1.53 -4.52 10.43
CA SER A 61 -2.03 -5.40 9.37
C SER A 61 -1.26 -5.25 8.07
N ILE A 62 -0.38 -4.25 7.98
CA ILE A 62 0.38 -3.96 6.77
C ILE A 62 1.86 -4.17 7.06
N THR A 63 2.51 -4.99 6.25
CA THR A 63 3.93 -5.31 6.44
C THR A 63 4.66 -5.13 5.12
N ILE A 64 5.79 -4.43 5.16
CA ILE A 64 6.66 -4.33 3.99
C ILE A 64 7.58 -5.55 4.03
N MET A 65 7.41 -6.44 3.09
CA MET A 65 8.16 -7.70 3.06
C MET A 65 9.49 -7.59 2.36
N LYS A 66 9.54 -6.79 1.30
CA LYS A 66 10.77 -6.60 0.54
C LYS A 66 10.83 -5.18 0.01
N GLY A 67 12.03 -4.74 -0.31
CA GLY A 67 12.21 -3.45 -0.96
C GLY A 67 12.18 -2.27 -0.01
N HIS A 68 12.63 -2.45 1.23
CA HIS A 68 12.63 -1.36 2.20
C HIS A 68 13.40 -0.14 1.70
N SER A 69 14.45 -0.36 0.94
CA SER A 69 15.28 0.73 0.42
C SER A 69 15.01 1.01 -1.05
N SER A 70 13.97 0.42 -1.59
CA SER A 70 13.67 0.50 -3.02
C SER A 70 12.33 1.22 -3.21
N ARG A 71 12.12 1.74 -4.40
CA ARG A 71 10.82 2.31 -4.76
C ARG A 71 9.79 1.22 -5.00
N ASN A 72 10.24 0.03 -5.39
CA ASN A 72 9.36 -1.11 -5.58
C ASN A 72 9.36 -1.93 -4.31
N LYS A 73 8.20 -2.08 -3.70
CA LYS A 73 8.06 -2.76 -2.42
C LYS A 73 7.02 -3.84 -2.52
N LEU A 74 7.27 -4.95 -1.83
CA LEU A 74 6.28 -6.01 -1.70
C LEU A 74 5.64 -5.85 -0.32
N ILE A 75 4.34 -5.65 -0.32
CA ILE A 75 3.58 -5.38 0.89
C ILE A 75 2.56 -6.47 1.11
N ALA A 76 2.45 -6.94 2.35
CA ALA A 76 1.45 -7.90 2.75
C ALA A 76 0.38 -7.18 3.56
N VAL A 77 -0.88 -7.43 3.23
CA VAL A 77 -2.01 -6.88 3.96
C VAL A 77 -2.80 -8.03 4.54
N SER A 78 -2.94 -8.05 5.86
CA SER A 78 -3.68 -9.09 6.57
C SER A 78 -5.13 -8.69 6.73
N GLY A 79 -6.03 -9.67 6.61
CA GLY A 79 -7.44 -9.47 6.88
C GLY A 79 -8.28 -9.00 5.70
N LEU A 80 -7.66 -8.79 4.55
CA LEU A 80 -8.38 -8.38 3.35
C LEU A 80 -7.93 -9.20 2.16
N SER A 81 -8.87 -9.55 1.29
CA SER A 81 -8.55 -10.19 0.03
C SER A 81 -8.12 -9.12 -0.97
N GLN A 82 -7.53 -9.54 -2.07
CA GLN A 82 -7.11 -8.60 -3.10
C GLN A 82 -8.30 -7.78 -3.60
N LYS A 83 -9.44 -8.43 -3.78
CA LYS A 83 -10.65 -7.73 -4.21
C LYS A 83 -11.02 -6.63 -3.21
N GLN A 84 -11.00 -6.95 -1.93
CA GLN A 84 -11.33 -5.98 -0.89
C GLN A 84 -10.34 -4.83 -0.87
N VAL A 85 -9.07 -5.13 -1.04
CA VAL A 85 -8.03 -4.10 -1.08
C VAL A 85 -8.31 -3.14 -2.23
N MET A 86 -8.57 -3.68 -3.41
CA MET A 86 -8.83 -2.86 -4.58
C MET A 86 -10.10 -2.01 -4.40
N GLU A 87 -11.14 -2.60 -3.84
CA GLU A 87 -12.39 -1.88 -3.62
C GLU A 87 -12.21 -0.70 -2.68
N ARG A 88 -11.38 -0.86 -1.67
CA ARG A 88 -11.15 0.21 -0.70
C ARG A 88 -10.20 1.28 -1.20
N LEU A 89 -9.26 0.91 -2.07
CA LEU A 89 -8.34 1.87 -2.65
C LEU A 89 -9.00 2.66 -3.78
N PHE A 90 -9.90 2.04 -4.51
CA PHE A 90 -10.55 2.66 -5.67
C PHE A 90 -12.06 2.56 -5.56
N PRO A 91 -12.65 3.25 -4.57
CA PRO A 91 -14.11 3.15 -4.37
C PRO A 91 -14.91 3.67 -5.55
N ASP A 92 -14.32 4.54 -6.35
CA ASP A 92 -15.00 5.10 -7.51
C ASP A 92 -14.81 4.27 -8.77
N ALA A 93 -14.01 3.23 -8.69
CA ALA A 93 -13.73 2.38 -9.84
C ALA A 93 -14.81 1.30 -9.96
N THR A 94 -16.04 1.70 -9.97
CA THR A 94 -17.12 0.77 -10.02
C THR A 94 -17.49 0.47 -11.41
N LEU A 95 -17.98 -0.65 -11.60
CA LEU A 95 -18.38 -1.05 -12.95
C LEU A 95 -19.79 -1.40 -13.05
#